data_b271a8414cd41c8ea889b17598d0b70a
#
_entry.id   b271a8414cd41c8ea889b17598d0b70a
#
_cell.length_a   1.000
_cell.length_b   1.000
_cell.length_c   1.000
_cell.angle_alpha   90.00
_cell.angle_beta   90.00
_cell.angle_gamma   90.00
#
_symmetry.space_group_name_H-M   'P 1'
#
loop_
_entity.id
_entity.type
_entity.pdbx_description
1 polymer ?
#
loop_
_entity_poly.entity_id
_entity_poly.type
_entity_poly.pdbx_seq_one_letter_code
_entity_poly.pdbx_strand_id
1 'polypeptide(L)'
;MVKVVTLISALSALTLFGCSQQEVHTAKSTLALSHSDNIITASVLSKDGQLNLVADGKTVCLWKNTQVESPLHCLKGNEAQFMELLDISEDNQFYLVSNQVTVRLYSVQGHKPLGEWGVAGNIINDMDISANGNKILLGFRSGKASIIDVQRNEVTSFDKHRLDINSVSLSDDGEMAFTGSSDKKARVWHTSSGENVHEFSHGSRVNHVSISSDGKVGFTLDAIKDRTFWDLSTGKVLAELDTNLRFFEFNDSIFSSDNSLLLTGSPKQVIKLWRVVDGALVAEWKSEATKGRASVLSVAYSGQDKIVTNNSDGLFEQWQLPSVNNK
;
A
#
# COMPACT_ATOMS: atom_id res chain seq x y z
N MET A 1 -13.21 13.45 84.37
CA MET A 1 -13.06 12.31 83.48
C MET A 1 -13.42 12.73 82.08
N VAL A 2 -12.46 12.98 81.23
CA VAL A 2 -12.65 13.40 79.83
C VAL A 2 -12.50 12.18 78.95
N LYS A 3 -13.54 11.80 78.21
CA LYS A 3 -13.49 10.74 77.22
C LYS A 3 -12.95 11.29 75.90
N VAL A 4 -11.83 10.79 75.46
CA VAL A 4 -11.25 11.04 74.16
C VAL A 4 -11.90 10.07 73.18
N VAL A 5 -12.59 10.57 72.15
CA VAL A 5 -13.12 9.80 71.03
C VAL A 5 -12.14 9.90 69.87
N THR A 6 -11.49 8.78 69.55
CA THR A 6 -10.60 8.68 68.41
C THR A 6 -11.41 8.40 67.16
N LEU A 7 -11.48 9.35 66.21
CA LEU A 7 -12.03 9.14 64.85
C LEU A 7 -10.96 8.45 63.99
N ILE A 8 -11.23 7.24 63.58
CA ILE A 8 -10.45 6.54 62.53
C ILE A 8 -11.04 6.92 61.21
N SER A 9 -10.34 7.80 60.43
CA SER A 9 -10.70 8.08 59.06
C SER A 9 -10.14 6.95 58.16
N ALA A 10 -11.02 6.13 57.61
CA ALA A 10 -10.70 5.15 56.57
C ALA A 10 -10.50 5.91 55.24
N LEU A 11 -9.26 6.01 54.80
CA LEU A 11 -8.89 6.53 53.47
C LEU A 11 -9.15 5.40 52.47
N SER A 12 -10.26 5.48 51.74
CA SER A 12 -10.54 4.59 50.60
C SER A 12 -9.65 5.08 49.42
N ALA A 13 -8.61 4.33 49.13
CA ALA A 13 -7.84 4.51 47.91
C ALA A 13 -8.70 4.12 46.69
N LEU A 14 -9.28 5.08 46.00
CA LEU A 14 -9.80 4.88 44.65
C LEU A 14 -8.62 4.65 43.72
N THR A 15 -8.41 3.40 43.33
CA THR A 15 -7.55 3.08 42.19
C THR A 15 -8.27 3.52 40.92
N LEU A 16 -7.91 4.70 40.43
CA LEU A 16 -8.24 5.12 39.08
C LEU A 16 -7.52 4.16 38.10
N PHE A 17 -8.24 3.20 37.56
CA PHE A 17 -7.83 2.52 36.34
C PHE A 17 -7.90 3.58 35.21
N GLY A 18 -6.83 4.32 35.01
CA GLY A 18 -6.62 5.10 33.82
C GLY A 18 -6.48 4.13 32.66
N CYS A 19 -7.44 4.16 31.72
CA CYS A 19 -7.16 3.67 30.39
C CYS A 19 -5.92 4.41 29.90
N SER A 20 -4.76 3.75 29.81
CA SER A 20 -3.60 4.29 29.13
C SER A 20 -3.97 4.37 27.65
N GLN A 21 -4.45 5.52 27.20
CA GLN A 21 -4.43 5.80 25.78
C GLN A 21 -2.97 5.69 25.35
N GLN A 22 -2.71 4.74 24.48
CA GLN A 22 -1.37 4.58 23.90
C GLN A 22 -1.08 5.88 23.15
N GLU A 23 -0.02 6.60 23.55
CA GLU A 23 0.39 7.84 22.87
C GLU A 23 0.76 7.49 21.44
N VAL A 24 0.05 8.08 20.48
CA VAL A 24 0.34 7.95 19.06
C VAL A 24 1.56 8.80 18.73
N HIS A 25 2.57 8.18 18.18
CA HIS A 25 3.79 8.87 17.77
C HIS A 25 3.49 9.87 16.64
N THR A 26 3.94 11.12 16.80
CA THR A 26 3.85 12.15 15.77
C THR A 26 5.20 12.85 15.65
N ALA A 27 5.71 13.00 14.43
CA ALA A 27 6.97 13.69 14.18
C ALA A 27 6.95 14.41 12.83
N LYS A 28 7.86 15.35 12.62
CA LYS A 28 8.10 15.97 11.32
C LYS A 28 9.01 15.08 10.47
N SER A 29 8.97 15.26 9.15
CA SER A 29 9.91 14.62 8.23
C SER A 29 11.35 15.02 8.56
N THR A 30 12.24 14.04 8.48
CA THR A 30 13.69 14.25 8.69
C THR A 30 14.41 14.70 7.42
N LEU A 31 13.77 14.48 6.27
CA LEU A 31 14.23 14.89 4.95
C LEU A 31 13.01 15.16 4.07
N ALA A 32 13.06 16.21 3.27
CA ALA A 32 12.06 16.52 2.25
C ALA A 32 12.76 17.00 0.96
N LEU A 33 12.47 16.35 -0.17
CA LEU A 33 13.08 16.59 -1.47
C LEU A 33 12.01 16.68 -2.55
N SER A 34 12.16 17.59 -3.51
CA SER A 34 11.22 17.70 -4.63
C SER A 34 11.75 16.92 -5.84
N HIS A 35 10.97 15.94 -6.31
CA HIS A 35 11.27 15.20 -7.56
C HIS A 35 10.59 15.83 -8.78
N SER A 36 9.67 16.78 -8.59
CA SER A 36 9.01 17.47 -9.69
C SER A 36 8.41 18.80 -9.24
N ASP A 37 8.50 19.79 -10.10
CA ASP A 37 7.77 21.06 -9.92
C ASP A 37 6.32 20.98 -10.39
N ASN A 38 5.94 19.90 -11.08
CA ASN A 38 4.58 19.66 -11.54
C ASN A 38 3.74 18.92 -10.46
N ILE A 39 2.43 18.94 -10.65
CA ILE A 39 1.53 18.05 -9.90
C ILE A 39 1.74 16.63 -10.40
N ILE A 40 1.90 15.69 -9.48
CA ILE A 40 2.09 14.29 -9.76
C ILE A 40 0.73 13.62 -9.90
N THR A 41 0.53 12.87 -10.97
CA THR A 41 -0.68 12.09 -11.25
C THR A 41 -0.59 10.68 -10.68
N ALA A 42 0.60 10.08 -10.69
CA ALA A 42 0.87 8.78 -10.09
C ALA A 42 2.30 8.70 -9.58
N SER A 43 2.52 7.93 -8.53
CA SER A 43 3.84 7.65 -7.99
C SER A 43 3.84 6.30 -7.28
N VAL A 44 4.94 5.58 -7.40
CA VAL A 44 5.23 4.36 -6.65
C VAL A 44 6.66 4.38 -6.14
N LEU A 45 6.86 4.01 -4.90
CA LEU A 45 8.15 3.77 -4.27
C LEU A 45 8.49 2.29 -4.36
N SER A 46 9.76 1.96 -4.59
CA SER A 46 10.20 0.57 -4.37
C SER A 46 10.04 0.20 -2.90
N LYS A 47 9.84 -1.09 -2.63
CA LYS A 47 9.51 -1.62 -1.30
C LYS A 47 10.55 -1.27 -0.23
N ASP A 48 11.83 -1.14 -0.63
CA ASP A 48 12.95 -0.69 0.20
C ASP A 48 13.15 0.83 0.24
N GLY A 49 12.30 1.58 -0.48
CA GLY A 49 12.33 3.04 -0.53
C GLY A 49 13.54 3.64 -1.29
N GLN A 50 14.30 2.85 -2.05
CA GLN A 50 15.47 3.36 -2.77
C GLN A 50 15.13 4.03 -4.10
N LEU A 51 14.11 3.51 -4.78
CA LEU A 51 13.63 4.01 -6.07
C LEU A 51 12.26 4.67 -5.93
N ASN A 52 11.99 5.60 -6.83
CA ASN A 52 10.70 6.26 -6.96
C ASN A 52 10.39 6.46 -8.45
N LEU A 53 9.27 5.92 -8.90
CA LEU A 53 8.75 6.15 -10.24
C LEU A 53 7.60 7.16 -10.15
N VAL A 54 7.73 8.26 -10.90
CA VAL A 54 6.85 9.43 -10.76
C VAL A 54 6.31 9.82 -12.13
N ALA A 55 4.99 9.96 -12.26
CA ALA A 55 4.30 10.45 -13.45
C ALA A 55 3.66 11.82 -13.20
N ASP A 56 3.84 12.76 -14.11
CA ASP A 56 3.23 14.10 -14.09
C ASP A 56 2.22 14.34 -15.24
N GLY A 57 1.78 13.25 -15.88
CA GLY A 57 0.87 13.27 -17.03
C GLY A 57 1.56 13.54 -18.37
N LYS A 58 2.84 13.94 -18.37
CA LYS A 58 3.65 14.21 -19.57
C LYS A 58 4.91 13.37 -19.63
N THR A 59 5.48 13.09 -18.48
CA THR A 59 6.69 12.30 -18.32
C THR A 59 6.47 11.26 -17.24
N VAL A 60 7.20 10.15 -17.34
CA VAL A 60 7.34 9.18 -16.25
C VAL A 60 8.82 9.04 -15.97
N CYS A 61 9.25 9.47 -14.78
CA CYS A 61 10.64 9.52 -14.40
C CYS A 61 10.96 8.57 -13.26
N LEU A 62 12.01 7.77 -13.44
CA LEU A 62 12.58 6.92 -12.41
C LEU A 62 13.67 7.68 -11.67
N TRP A 63 13.56 7.76 -10.35
CA TRP A 63 14.50 8.43 -9.46
C TRP A 63 15.18 7.45 -8.53
N LYS A 64 16.41 7.76 -8.16
CA LYS A 64 17.06 7.18 -7.00
C LYS A 64 16.96 8.16 -5.83
N ASN A 65 16.30 7.78 -4.75
CA ASN A 65 15.95 8.67 -3.64
C ASN A 65 17.16 9.23 -2.87
N THR A 66 18.35 8.64 -3.06
CA THR A 66 19.62 9.15 -2.54
C THR A 66 20.32 10.14 -3.48
N GLN A 67 19.81 10.29 -4.72
CA GLN A 67 20.40 11.14 -5.78
C GLN A 67 19.30 12.00 -6.38
N VAL A 68 19.18 13.24 -5.92
CA VAL A 68 18.06 14.14 -6.23
C VAL A 68 18.34 15.16 -7.32
N GLU A 69 19.57 15.25 -7.82
CA GLU A 69 19.94 16.25 -8.83
C GLU A 69 19.31 15.99 -10.20
N SER A 70 19.08 14.71 -10.54
CA SER A 70 18.44 14.31 -11.79
C SER A 70 17.84 12.90 -11.69
N PRO A 71 16.76 12.60 -12.44
CA PRO A 71 16.24 11.25 -12.55
C PRO A 71 17.25 10.32 -13.23
N LEU A 72 17.18 9.04 -12.93
CA LEU A 72 17.94 8.00 -13.61
C LEU A 72 17.52 7.91 -15.09
N HIS A 73 16.21 8.00 -15.34
CA HIS A 73 15.62 7.94 -16.65
C HIS A 73 14.24 8.58 -16.68
N CYS A 74 13.82 9.11 -17.85
CA CYS A 74 12.47 9.58 -18.08
C CYS A 74 11.93 9.08 -19.42
N LEU A 75 10.77 8.45 -19.38
CA LEU A 75 9.93 8.22 -20.56
C LEU A 75 9.26 9.54 -20.96
N LYS A 76 9.14 9.81 -22.26
CA LYS A 76 8.59 11.06 -22.80
C LYS A 76 7.71 10.79 -24.03
N GLY A 77 6.89 11.79 -24.37
CA GLY A 77 6.03 11.70 -25.54
C GLY A 77 5.03 10.55 -25.45
N ASN A 78 4.88 9.78 -26.52
CA ASN A 78 3.90 8.69 -26.57
C ASN A 78 4.16 7.56 -25.58
N GLU A 79 5.40 7.39 -25.10
CA GLU A 79 5.75 6.37 -24.10
C GLU A 79 5.29 6.74 -22.70
N ALA A 80 5.12 8.03 -22.41
CA ALA A 80 4.71 8.54 -21.09
C ALA A 80 3.27 9.05 -21.05
N GLN A 81 2.61 9.14 -22.20
CA GLN A 81 1.29 9.78 -22.29
C GLN A 81 0.22 8.95 -21.59
N PHE A 82 -0.48 9.57 -20.64
CA PHE A 82 -1.56 8.96 -19.84
C PHE A 82 -1.14 7.74 -19.00
N MET A 83 0.15 7.63 -18.64
CA MET A 83 0.60 6.60 -17.71
C MET A 83 0.16 6.97 -16.30
N GLU A 84 -0.76 6.18 -15.74
CA GLU A 84 -1.39 6.44 -14.44
C GLU A 84 -1.21 5.27 -13.46
N LEU A 85 -0.87 4.09 -13.97
CA LEU A 85 -0.55 2.93 -13.15
C LEU A 85 0.95 2.66 -13.26
N LEU A 86 1.60 2.59 -12.12
CA LEU A 86 3.05 2.44 -11.98
C LEU A 86 3.35 1.36 -10.95
N ASP A 87 4.40 0.59 -11.17
CA ASP A 87 4.90 -0.35 -10.17
C ASP A 87 6.40 -0.61 -10.33
N ILE A 88 7.06 -1.09 -9.26
CA ILE A 88 8.49 -1.44 -9.23
C ILE A 88 8.64 -2.79 -8.53
N SER A 89 9.32 -3.74 -9.17
CA SER A 89 9.62 -5.04 -8.56
C SER A 89 10.46 -4.88 -7.29
N GLU A 90 10.25 -5.74 -6.29
CA GLU A 90 10.94 -5.64 -4.99
C GLU A 90 12.46 -5.78 -5.10
N ASP A 91 12.95 -6.55 -6.07
CA ASP A 91 14.39 -6.68 -6.35
C ASP A 91 15.01 -5.45 -7.03
N ASN A 92 14.20 -4.41 -7.30
CA ASN A 92 14.60 -3.17 -7.99
C ASN A 92 15.17 -3.39 -9.40
N GLN A 93 14.86 -4.52 -10.05
CA GLN A 93 15.37 -4.81 -11.39
C GLN A 93 14.42 -4.35 -12.49
N PHE A 94 13.11 -4.22 -12.19
CA PHE A 94 12.08 -3.94 -13.16
C PHE A 94 11.12 -2.84 -12.70
N TYR A 95 10.53 -2.13 -13.66
CA TYR A 95 9.41 -1.23 -13.39
C TYR A 95 8.35 -1.35 -14.49
N LEU A 96 7.10 -1.19 -14.07
CA LEU A 96 5.90 -1.20 -14.90
C LEU A 96 5.34 0.19 -15.09
N VAL A 97 4.83 0.43 -16.28
CA VAL A 97 3.98 1.59 -16.57
C VAL A 97 2.76 1.15 -17.37
N SER A 98 1.60 1.74 -17.10
CA SER A 98 0.38 1.43 -17.84
C SER A 98 -0.50 2.67 -18.04
N ASN A 99 -1.14 2.72 -19.22
CA ASN A 99 -2.17 3.70 -19.57
C ASN A 99 -3.58 3.10 -19.52
N GLN A 100 -3.80 2.12 -18.66
CA GLN A 100 -5.06 1.38 -18.48
C GLN A 100 -5.43 0.40 -19.62
N VAL A 101 -4.80 0.45 -20.79
CA VAL A 101 -5.06 -0.47 -21.91
C VAL A 101 -3.81 -1.20 -22.42
N THR A 102 -2.64 -0.71 -22.03
CA THR A 102 -1.34 -1.30 -22.38
C THR A 102 -0.44 -1.27 -21.16
N VAL A 103 0.22 -2.39 -20.86
CA VAL A 103 1.25 -2.52 -19.81
C VAL A 103 2.59 -2.67 -20.48
N ARG A 104 3.59 -1.92 -20.00
CA ARG A 104 4.97 -1.98 -20.45
C ARG A 104 5.89 -2.28 -19.28
N LEU A 105 6.79 -3.24 -19.50
CA LEU A 105 7.83 -3.62 -18.56
C LEU A 105 9.18 -3.11 -19.05
N TYR A 106 9.93 -2.50 -18.14
CA TYR A 106 11.28 -1.99 -18.39
C TYR A 106 12.26 -2.54 -17.37
N SER A 107 13.53 -2.72 -17.79
CA SER A 107 14.61 -2.94 -16.83
C SER A 107 15.02 -1.63 -16.17
N VAL A 108 15.30 -1.65 -14.87
CA VAL A 108 15.90 -0.51 -14.15
C VAL A 108 17.33 -0.27 -14.65
N GLN A 109 18.09 -1.34 -14.87
CA GLN A 109 19.43 -1.21 -15.44
C GLN A 109 19.35 -1.04 -16.97
N GLY A 110 19.78 0.13 -17.44
CA GLY A 110 19.83 0.47 -18.86
C GLY A 110 18.49 0.83 -19.49
N HIS A 111 17.40 0.82 -18.72
CA HIS A 111 16.06 1.34 -19.09
C HIS A 111 15.51 0.76 -20.41
N LYS A 112 15.77 -0.53 -20.63
CA LYS A 112 15.36 -1.23 -21.85
C LYS A 112 13.91 -1.72 -21.71
N PRO A 113 13.06 -1.55 -22.76
CA PRO A 113 11.77 -2.21 -22.80
C PRO A 113 11.97 -3.73 -22.90
N LEU A 114 11.29 -4.48 -22.07
CA LEU A 114 11.36 -5.94 -21.97
C LEU A 114 10.08 -6.62 -22.47
N GLY A 115 8.94 -5.92 -22.41
CA GLY A 115 7.67 -6.44 -22.90
C GLY A 115 6.62 -5.35 -22.97
N GLU A 116 5.63 -5.58 -23.85
CA GLU A 116 4.44 -4.76 -23.99
C GLU A 116 3.23 -5.67 -24.22
N TRP A 117 2.17 -5.48 -23.43
CA TRP A 117 0.94 -6.28 -23.51
C TRP A 117 -0.27 -5.35 -23.59
N GLY A 118 -1.04 -5.47 -24.67
CA GLY A 118 -2.32 -4.80 -24.86
C GLY A 118 -3.46 -5.66 -24.29
N VAL A 119 -4.40 -5.02 -23.57
CA VAL A 119 -5.56 -5.71 -22.97
C VAL A 119 -6.83 -5.44 -23.76
N ALA A 120 -6.93 -6.00 -24.95
CA ALA A 120 -8.02 -5.74 -25.89
C ALA A 120 -9.42 -5.81 -25.25
N GLY A 121 -10.17 -4.72 -25.30
CA GLY A 121 -11.55 -4.64 -24.81
C GLY A 121 -11.70 -4.57 -23.29
N ASN A 122 -10.62 -4.47 -22.53
CA ASN A 122 -10.62 -4.31 -21.08
C ASN A 122 -9.99 -2.98 -20.66
N ILE A 123 -10.28 -2.55 -19.43
CA ILE A 123 -9.65 -1.38 -18.79
C ILE A 123 -9.02 -1.88 -17.50
N ILE A 124 -7.72 -1.68 -17.36
CA ILE A 124 -6.97 -2.00 -16.14
C ILE A 124 -7.31 -0.95 -15.10
N ASN A 125 -7.74 -1.38 -13.92
CA ASN A 125 -7.95 -0.50 -12.78
C ASN A 125 -6.75 -0.51 -11.83
N ASP A 126 -6.09 -1.66 -11.71
CA ASP A 126 -4.94 -1.82 -10.82
C ASP A 126 -4.03 -2.93 -11.33
N MET A 127 -2.74 -2.90 -10.95
CA MET A 127 -1.74 -3.88 -11.33
C MET A 127 -0.69 -4.02 -10.24
N ASP A 128 -0.05 -5.18 -10.19
CA ASP A 128 1.05 -5.48 -9.28
C ASP A 128 2.06 -6.44 -9.94
N ILE A 129 3.33 -6.39 -9.51
CA ILE A 129 4.43 -7.18 -10.06
C ILE A 129 5.09 -8.02 -8.96
N SER A 130 5.38 -9.30 -9.24
CA SER A 130 6.15 -10.15 -8.33
C SER A 130 7.55 -9.60 -8.06
N ALA A 131 8.14 -9.99 -6.92
CA ALA A 131 9.43 -9.47 -6.46
C ALA A 131 10.55 -9.59 -7.49
N ASN A 132 10.54 -10.66 -8.28
CA ASN A 132 11.54 -10.97 -9.33
C ASN A 132 11.12 -10.54 -10.75
N GLY A 133 10.02 -9.81 -10.89
CA GLY A 133 9.52 -9.35 -12.19
C GLY A 133 8.93 -10.42 -13.12
N ASN A 134 8.80 -11.67 -12.68
CA ASN A 134 8.38 -12.77 -13.54
C ASN A 134 6.88 -12.86 -13.77
N LYS A 135 6.07 -12.35 -12.85
CA LYS A 135 4.61 -12.32 -12.95
C LYS A 135 4.07 -10.90 -12.76
N ILE A 136 3.08 -10.55 -13.57
CA ILE A 136 2.33 -9.31 -13.45
C ILE A 136 0.85 -9.67 -13.30
N LEU A 137 0.21 -9.13 -12.27
CA LEU A 137 -1.22 -9.26 -12.02
C LEU A 137 -1.93 -8.00 -12.51
N LEU A 138 -3.00 -8.19 -13.26
CA LEU A 138 -3.87 -7.12 -13.75
C LEU A 138 -5.30 -7.34 -13.24
N GLY A 139 -5.90 -6.31 -12.68
CA GLY A 139 -7.31 -6.25 -12.29
C GLY A 139 -8.11 -5.35 -13.24
N PHE A 140 -9.25 -5.84 -13.76
CA PHE A 140 -10.02 -5.12 -14.77
C PHE A 140 -11.38 -4.64 -14.27
N ARG A 141 -11.91 -3.59 -14.94
CA ARG A 141 -13.32 -3.14 -14.78
C ARG A 141 -14.35 -4.20 -15.12
N SER A 142 -13.99 -5.18 -15.90
CA SER A 142 -14.90 -6.30 -16.23
C SER A 142 -15.05 -7.33 -15.09
N GLY A 143 -14.29 -7.21 -14.00
CA GLY A 143 -14.22 -8.21 -12.93
C GLY A 143 -13.28 -9.39 -13.24
N LYS A 144 -12.65 -9.38 -14.42
CA LYS A 144 -11.59 -10.34 -14.77
C LYS A 144 -10.28 -9.93 -14.11
N ALA A 145 -9.43 -10.92 -13.86
CA ALA A 145 -8.01 -10.73 -13.55
C ALA A 145 -7.16 -11.46 -14.58
N SER A 146 -5.98 -10.94 -14.90
CA SER A 146 -5.02 -11.64 -15.75
C SER A 146 -3.65 -11.74 -15.08
N ILE A 147 -2.98 -12.85 -15.30
CA ILE A 147 -1.57 -13.06 -14.98
C ILE A 147 -0.78 -13.04 -16.28
N ILE A 148 0.24 -12.19 -16.35
CA ILE A 148 1.26 -12.22 -17.39
C ILE A 148 2.45 -12.99 -16.83
N ASP A 149 2.82 -14.11 -17.46
CA ASP A 149 4.10 -14.78 -17.27
C ASP A 149 5.11 -14.11 -18.21
N VAL A 150 6.00 -13.31 -17.65
CA VAL A 150 6.95 -12.49 -18.42
C VAL A 150 7.96 -13.37 -19.17
N GLN A 151 8.43 -14.46 -18.54
CA GLN A 151 9.42 -15.35 -19.16
C GLN A 151 8.85 -16.13 -20.33
N ARG A 152 7.58 -16.58 -20.23
CA ARG A 152 6.89 -17.31 -21.29
C ARG A 152 6.21 -16.39 -22.29
N ASN A 153 6.08 -15.11 -21.97
CA ASN A 153 5.29 -14.13 -22.70
C ASN A 153 3.83 -14.59 -22.90
N GLU A 154 3.24 -15.19 -21.87
CA GLU A 154 1.90 -15.73 -21.87
C GLU A 154 0.98 -14.91 -20.98
N VAL A 155 -0.28 -14.74 -21.41
CA VAL A 155 -1.32 -14.04 -20.64
C VAL A 155 -2.44 -15.02 -20.35
N THR A 156 -2.70 -15.29 -19.07
CA THR A 156 -3.81 -16.13 -18.63
C THR A 156 -4.84 -15.29 -17.92
N SER A 157 -6.12 -15.40 -18.32
CA SER A 157 -7.21 -14.61 -17.76
C SER A 157 -8.17 -15.48 -16.96
N PHE A 158 -8.67 -14.93 -15.84
CA PHE A 158 -9.57 -15.58 -14.90
C PHE A 158 -10.80 -14.71 -14.64
N ASP A 159 -11.99 -15.32 -14.63
CA ASP A 159 -13.23 -14.67 -14.20
C ASP A 159 -13.31 -14.69 -12.67
N LYS A 160 -12.78 -13.63 -12.03
CA LYS A 160 -12.63 -13.58 -10.58
C LYS A 160 -13.79 -12.90 -9.87
N HIS A 161 -14.39 -11.88 -10.47
CA HIS A 161 -15.41 -11.06 -9.86
C HIS A 161 -16.55 -10.76 -10.84
N ARG A 162 -17.71 -10.36 -10.31
CA ARG A 162 -18.89 -9.99 -11.13
C ARG A 162 -18.94 -8.53 -11.50
N LEU A 163 -18.18 -7.69 -10.78
CA LEU A 163 -18.05 -6.25 -10.98
C LEU A 163 -16.56 -5.88 -10.97
N ASP A 164 -16.29 -4.61 -11.19
CA ASP A 164 -14.94 -4.04 -11.27
C ASP A 164 -14.04 -4.55 -10.17
N ILE A 165 -12.85 -5.03 -10.52
CA ILE A 165 -11.74 -5.18 -9.59
C ILE A 165 -11.17 -3.78 -9.34
N ASN A 166 -11.17 -3.34 -8.09
CA ASN A 166 -10.72 -2.01 -7.71
C ASN A 166 -9.26 -1.99 -7.25
N SER A 167 -8.78 -3.11 -6.68
CA SER A 167 -7.42 -3.23 -6.18
C SER A 167 -6.94 -4.67 -6.28
N VAL A 168 -5.66 -4.84 -6.56
CA VAL A 168 -4.98 -6.13 -6.63
C VAL A 168 -3.69 -6.07 -5.82
N SER A 169 -3.25 -7.23 -5.32
CA SER A 169 -1.95 -7.37 -4.69
C SER A 169 -1.42 -8.79 -4.89
N LEU A 170 -0.10 -8.93 -5.05
CA LEU A 170 0.59 -10.18 -5.39
C LEU A 170 1.62 -10.49 -4.30
N SER A 171 1.73 -11.76 -3.89
CA SER A 171 2.83 -12.18 -3.03
C SER A 171 4.17 -12.07 -3.76
N ASP A 172 5.28 -11.93 -3.03
CA ASP A 172 6.60 -11.70 -3.63
C ASP A 172 7.03 -12.81 -4.59
N ASP A 173 6.68 -14.07 -4.28
CA ASP A 173 6.92 -15.22 -5.15
C ASP A 173 5.99 -15.28 -6.38
N GLY A 174 4.96 -14.43 -6.41
CA GLY A 174 3.95 -14.38 -7.46
C GLY A 174 2.97 -15.56 -7.45
N GLU A 175 2.93 -16.40 -6.40
CA GLU A 175 2.07 -17.59 -6.38
C GLU A 175 0.67 -17.29 -5.86
N MET A 176 0.51 -16.24 -5.03
CA MET A 176 -0.77 -15.83 -4.45
C MET A 176 -1.17 -14.45 -4.93
N ALA A 177 -2.39 -14.34 -5.44
CA ALA A 177 -3.01 -13.07 -5.79
C ALA A 177 -4.16 -12.74 -4.83
N PHE A 178 -4.27 -11.48 -4.47
CA PHE A 178 -5.37 -10.93 -3.69
C PHE A 178 -6.09 -9.87 -4.50
N THR A 179 -7.40 -9.99 -4.66
CA THR A 179 -8.21 -9.09 -5.48
C THR A 179 -9.41 -8.59 -4.69
N GLY A 180 -9.66 -7.27 -4.73
CA GLY A 180 -10.81 -6.60 -4.11
C GLY A 180 -11.73 -5.99 -5.15
N SER A 181 -13.06 -6.13 -4.99
CA SER A 181 -14.03 -5.78 -6.02
C SER A 181 -15.22 -4.97 -5.53
N SER A 182 -15.83 -4.27 -6.47
CA SER A 182 -17.14 -3.63 -6.34
C SER A 182 -18.27 -4.61 -6.07
N ASP A 183 -18.07 -5.93 -6.28
CA ASP A 183 -19.02 -6.99 -5.94
C ASP A 183 -19.07 -7.31 -4.43
N LYS A 184 -18.39 -6.51 -3.60
CA LYS A 184 -18.29 -6.61 -2.13
C LYS A 184 -17.51 -7.82 -1.65
N LYS A 185 -16.64 -8.35 -2.48
CA LYS A 185 -15.83 -9.51 -2.16
C LYS A 185 -14.35 -9.20 -2.35
N ALA A 186 -13.54 -9.78 -1.48
CA ALA A 186 -12.11 -9.93 -1.69
C ALA A 186 -11.79 -11.42 -1.83
N ARG A 187 -10.89 -11.78 -2.76
CA ARG A 187 -10.51 -13.16 -3.06
C ARG A 187 -9.02 -13.34 -3.07
N VAL A 188 -8.56 -14.35 -2.32
CA VAL A 188 -7.18 -14.87 -2.41
C VAL A 188 -7.21 -16.12 -3.26
N TRP A 189 -6.29 -16.22 -4.22
CA TRP A 189 -6.28 -17.30 -5.17
C TRP A 189 -4.89 -17.60 -5.72
N HIS A 190 -4.67 -18.85 -6.17
CA HIS A 190 -3.42 -19.28 -6.80
C HIS A 190 -3.30 -18.74 -8.23
N THR A 191 -2.20 -18.06 -8.54
CA THR A 191 -1.98 -17.44 -9.86
C THR A 191 -1.84 -18.45 -10.99
N SER A 192 -1.33 -19.66 -10.69
CA SER A 192 -1.11 -20.72 -11.67
C SER A 192 -2.40 -21.42 -12.13
N SER A 193 -3.36 -21.63 -11.21
CA SER A 193 -4.59 -22.39 -11.51
C SER A 193 -5.84 -21.49 -11.55
N GLY A 194 -5.79 -20.31 -10.94
CA GLY A 194 -6.96 -19.47 -10.70
C GLY A 194 -7.87 -20.01 -9.59
N GLU A 195 -7.47 -21.03 -8.83
CA GLU A 195 -8.26 -21.60 -7.75
C GLU A 195 -8.33 -20.64 -6.56
N ASN A 196 -9.56 -20.39 -6.04
CA ASN A 196 -9.74 -19.56 -4.87
C ASN A 196 -9.33 -20.33 -3.61
N VAL A 197 -8.47 -19.73 -2.81
CA VAL A 197 -8.11 -20.20 -1.47
C VAL A 197 -9.13 -19.69 -0.45
N HIS A 198 -9.42 -18.38 -0.49
CA HIS A 198 -10.39 -17.75 0.40
C HIS A 198 -11.22 -16.70 -0.34
N GLU A 199 -12.45 -16.51 0.14
CA GLU A 199 -13.35 -15.43 -0.25
C GLU A 199 -13.85 -14.73 1.01
N PHE A 200 -13.63 -13.41 1.09
CA PHE A 200 -14.08 -12.54 2.19
C PHE A 200 -15.21 -11.64 1.70
N SER A 201 -16.32 -11.66 2.45
CA SER A 201 -17.50 -10.82 2.14
C SER A 201 -17.50 -9.55 2.98
N HIS A 202 -17.81 -8.43 2.37
CA HIS A 202 -17.84 -7.10 2.97
C HIS A 202 -19.21 -6.46 2.88
N GLY A 203 -19.47 -5.46 3.74
CA GLY A 203 -20.72 -4.69 3.72
C GLY A 203 -20.84 -3.77 2.50
N SER A 204 -19.71 -3.35 1.92
CA SER A 204 -19.65 -2.46 0.77
C SER A 204 -18.59 -2.95 -0.24
N ARG A 205 -18.39 -2.18 -1.35
CA ARG A 205 -17.35 -2.46 -2.32
C ARG A 205 -15.98 -2.46 -1.64
N VAL A 206 -15.12 -3.42 -1.98
CA VAL A 206 -13.74 -3.47 -1.52
C VAL A 206 -12.92 -2.52 -2.38
N ASN A 207 -12.37 -1.49 -1.77
CA ASN A 207 -11.61 -0.45 -2.46
C ASN A 207 -10.11 -0.72 -2.47
N HIS A 208 -9.61 -1.44 -1.45
CA HIS A 208 -8.17 -1.68 -1.32
C HIS A 208 -7.92 -3.06 -0.72
N VAL A 209 -6.92 -3.75 -1.24
CA VAL A 209 -6.38 -4.99 -0.70
C VAL A 209 -4.85 -4.90 -0.67
N SER A 210 -4.24 -5.58 0.29
CA SER A 210 -2.79 -5.73 0.37
C SER A 210 -2.46 -7.12 0.89
N ILE A 211 -1.43 -7.75 0.34
CA ILE A 211 -0.91 -9.05 0.78
C ILE A 211 0.52 -8.88 1.30
N SER A 212 0.87 -9.61 2.35
CA SER A 212 2.25 -9.64 2.85
C SER A 212 3.18 -10.35 1.87
N SER A 213 4.48 -10.05 1.94
CA SER A 213 5.51 -10.62 1.08
C SER A 213 5.46 -12.14 0.99
N ASP A 214 5.23 -12.80 2.11
CA ASP A 214 5.15 -14.27 2.23
C ASP A 214 3.76 -14.86 1.96
N GLY A 215 2.79 -14.02 1.56
CA GLY A 215 1.43 -14.44 1.25
C GLY A 215 0.57 -14.90 2.44
N LYS A 216 1.02 -14.70 3.69
CA LYS A 216 0.32 -15.24 4.88
C LYS A 216 -0.65 -14.28 5.54
N VAL A 217 -0.41 -12.99 5.41
CA VAL A 217 -1.27 -11.94 5.98
C VAL A 217 -1.88 -11.13 4.85
N GLY A 218 -3.17 -10.87 4.95
CA GLY A 218 -3.89 -9.98 4.03
C GLY A 218 -4.56 -8.84 4.76
N PHE A 219 -4.78 -7.76 4.06
CA PHE A 219 -5.58 -6.63 4.53
C PHE A 219 -6.65 -6.28 3.50
N THR A 220 -7.84 -5.95 3.98
CA THR A 220 -8.95 -5.48 3.14
C THR A 220 -9.54 -4.20 3.70
N LEU A 221 -9.89 -3.27 2.82
CA LEU A 221 -10.58 -2.03 3.12
C LEU A 221 -11.82 -1.90 2.23
N ASP A 222 -13.00 -1.82 2.84
CA ASP A 222 -14.21 -1.49 2.09
C ASP A 222 -14.49 0.03 2.08
N ALA A 223 -15.44 0.45 1.25
CA ALA A 223 -15.75 1.87 1.06
C ALA A 223 -16.38 2.55 2.28
N ILE A 224 -16.81 1.81 3.31
CA ILE A 224 -17.57 2.38 4.44
C ILE A 224 -16.84 2.21 5.76
N LYS A 225 -16.58 0.96 6.19
CA LYS A 225 -16.09 0.72 7.55
C LYS A 225 -15.26 -0.54 7.76
N ASP A 226 -15.37 -1.57 6.91
CA ASP A 226 -14.70 -2.83 7.13
C ASP A 226 -13.21 -2.70 6.76
N ARG A 227 -12.31 -2.90 7.73
CA ARG A 227 -10.86 -2.73 7.62
C ARG A 227 -10.20 -3.84 8.41
N THR A 228 -9.95 -4.95 7.73
CA THR A 228 -9.71 -6.22 8.41
C THR A 228 -8.37 -6.81 7.99
N PHE A 229 -7.59 -7.24 8.96
CA PHE A 229 -6.44 -8.10 8.78
C PHE A 229 -6.88 -9.56 8.82
N TRP A 230 -6.35 -10.35 7.89
CA TRP A 230 -6.67 -11.74 7.69
C TRP A 230 -5.43 -12.62 7.80
N ASP A 231 -5.55 -13.75 8.49
CA ASP A 231 -4.64 -14.88 8.33
C ASP A 231 -5.03 -15.62 7.05
N LEU A 232 -4.24 -15.50 6.01
CA LEU A 232 -4.55 -16.10 4.70
C LEU A 232 -4.29 -17.61 4.66
N SER A 233 -3.62 -18.17 5.65
CA SER A 233 -3.46 -19.62 5.75
C SER A 233 -4.72 -20.31 6.27
N THR A 234 -5.48 -19.60 7.13
CA THR A 234 -6.69 -20.15 7.78
C THR A 234 -7.98 -19.47 7.34
N GLY A 235 -7.92 -18.31 6.68
CA GLY A 235 -9.06 -17.47 6.33
C GLY A 235 -9.71 -16.75 7.52
N LYS A 236 -9.06 -16.71 8.68
CA LYS A 236 -9.60 -16.10 9.90
C LYS A 236 -9.20 -14.63 10.02
N VAL A 237 -10.08 -13.86 10.68
CA VAL A 237 -9.77 -12.50 11.10
C VAL A 237 -8.65 -12.51 12.13
N LEU A 238 -7.61 -11.71 11.89
CA LEU A 238 -6.57 -11.42 12.89
C LEU A 238 -7.00 -10.23 13.75
N ALA A 239 -7.36 -9.11 13.11
CA ALA A 239 -7.80 -7.90 13.78
C ALA A 239 -8.58 -7.00 12.81
N GLU A 240 -9.26 -6.00 13.36
CA GLU A 240 -9.79 -4.85 12.62
C GLU A 240 -9.04 -3.59 13.03
N LEU A 241 -8.89 -2.59 12.13
CA LEU A 241 -8.26 -1.34 12.52
C LEU A 241 -9.05 -0.65 13.63
N ASP A 242 -8.36 -0.30 14.72
CA ASP A 242 -8.94 0.45 15.84
C ASP A 242 -9.14 1.92 15.45
N THR A 243 -10.24 2.18 14.77
CA THR A 243 -10.62 3.55 14.38
C THR A 243 -12.13 3.68 14.22
N ASN A 244 -12.67 4.78 14.74
CA ASN A 244 -14.07 5.14 14.61
C ASN A 244 -14.39 5.96 13.34
N LEU A 245 -13.38 6.21 12.50
CA LEU A 245 -13.56 7.00 11.28
C LEU A 245 -14.34 6.18 10.24
N ARG A 246 -15.31 6.80 9.59
CA ARG A 246 -15.99 6.27 8.40
C ARG A 246 -15.34 6.84 7.14
N PHE A 247 -15.50 6.16 6.01
CA PHE A 247 -15.00 6.61 4.71
C PHE A 247 -13.47 6.82 4.73
N PHE A 248 -12.78 5.79 5.12
CA PHE A 248 -11.33 5.72 5.04
C PHE A 248 -10.91 5.40 3.59
N GLU A 249 -9.85 6.03 3.11
CA GLU A 249 -9.27 5.75 1.79
C GLU A 249 -7.77 5.62 1.95
N PHE A 250 -7.21 4.61 1.32
CA PHE A 250 -5.78 4.44 1.13
C PHE A 250 -5.45 4.61 -0.35
N ASN A 251 -4.39 5.34 -0.64
CA ASN A 251 -3.80 5.38 -1.97
C ASN A 251 -2.77 4.26 -2.11
N ASP A 252 -2.11 3.91 -1.00
CA ASP A 252 -1.09 2.88 -0.97
C ASP A 252 -0.96 2.28 0.44
N SER A 253 -0.52 1.02 0.51
CA SER A 253 -0.18 0.36 1.77
C SER A 253 0.85 -0.75 1.58
N ILE A 254 1.71 -0.93 2.58
CA ILE A 254 2.77 -1.94 2.55
C ILE A 254 2.96 -2.56 3.93
N PHE A 255 3.07 -3.89 3.98
CA PHE A 255 3.44 -4.60 5.20
C PHE A 255 4.94 -4.45 5.51
N SER A 256 5.30 -4.44 6.79
CA SER A 256 6.68 -4.62 7.22
C SER A 256 7.19 -6.02 6.87
N SER A 257 8.49 -6.18 6.74
CA SER A 257 9.10 -7.48 6.36
C SER A 257 8.79 -8.63 7.32
N ASP A 258 8.45 -8.34 8.57
CA ASP A 258 8.04 -9.31 9.58
C ASP A 258 6.51 -9.47 9.70
N ASN A 259 5.74 -8.80 8.84
CA ASN A 259 4.27 -8.76 8.83
C ASN A 259 3.62 -8.20 10.10
N SER A 260 4.37 -7.60 11.00
CA SER A 260 3.85 -7.08 12.27
C SER A 260 3.16 -5.72 12.15
N LEU A 261 3.48 -4.98 11.10
CA LEU A 261 3.00 -3.62 10.87
C LEU A 261 2.47 -3.44 9.44
N LEU A 262 1.47 -2.56 9.27
CA LEU A 262 1.00 -2.05 8.00
C LEU A 262 1.20 -0.54 7.95
N LEU A 263 1.97 -0.05 6.99
CA LEU A 263 2.13 1.36 6.69
C LEU A 263 1.12 1.76 5.62
N THR A 264 0.45 2.90 5.78
CA THR A 264 -0.59 3.37 4.85
C THR A 264 -0.41 4.83 4.50
N GLY A 265 -0.57 5.16 3.21
CA GLY A 265 -0.65 6.50 2.67
C GLY A 265 -2.08 6.82 2.24
N SER A 266 -2.57 8.01 2.60
CA SER A 266 -3.97 8.38 2.39
C SER A 266 -4.09 9.72 1.68
N PRO A 267 -5.26 10.02 1.07
CA PRO A 267 -5.63 11.39 0.76
C PRO A 267 -5.49 12.29 2.00
N LYS A 268 -5.40 13.61 1.81
CA LYS A 268 -5.29 14.60 2.89
C LYS A 268 -3.99 14.54 3.70
N GLN A 269 -2.89 14.11 3.07
CA GLN A 269 -1.54 14.16 3.66
C GLN A 269 -1.30 13.19 4.82
N VAL A 270 -2.18 12.22 5.06
CA VAL A 270 -2.11 11.37 6.25
C VAL A 270 -1.33 10.10 5.95
N ILE A 271 -0.36 9.81 6.81
CA ILE A 271 0.44 8.59 6.84
C ILE A 271 0.19 7.92 8.18
N LYS A 272 -0.11 6.63 8.19
CA LYS A 272 -0.40 5.90 9.43
C LYS A 272 0.33 4.56 9.45
N LEU A 273 0.73 4.17 10.65
CA LEU A 273 1.32 2.87 10.94
C LEU A 273 0.40 2.11 11.88
N TRP A 274 0.03 0.91 11.49
CA TRP A 274 -0.90 0.06 12.20
C TRP A 274 -0.23 -1.24 12.63
N ARG A 275 -0.57 -1.74 13.81
CA ARG A 275 -0.11 -3.05 14.29
C ARG A 275 -1.09 -4.12 13.84
N VAL A 276 -0.57 -5.18 13.21
CA VAL A 276 -1.39 -6.22 12.58
C VAL A 276 -2.14 -7.07 13.61
N VAL A 277 -1.51 -7.37 14.75
CA VAL A 277 -2.07 -8.32 15.74
C VAL A 277 -3.33 -7.83 16.44
N ASP A 278 -3.52 -6.53 16.56
CA ASP A 278 -4.64 -5.91 17.29
C ASP A 278 -5.29 -4.73 16.55
N GLY A 279 -4.80 -4.36 15.37
CA GLY A 279 -5.30 -3.24 14.59
C GLY A 279 -5.01 -1.87 15.19
N ALA A 280 -4.17 -1.77 16.22
CA ALA A 280 -3.91 -0.52 16.92
C ALA A 280 -3.10 0.46 16.07
N LEU A 281 -3.45 1.75 16.14
CA LEU A 281 -2.65 2.84 15.56
C LEU A 281 -1.37 3.04 16.38
N VAL A 282 -0.21 2.84 15.75
CA VAL A 282 1.11 2.97 16.37
C VAL A 282 1.66 4.38 16.19
N ALA A 283 1.54 4.94 14.96
CA ALA A 283 2.05 6.25 14.63
C ALA A 283 1.21 6.93 13.55
N GLU A 284 1.24 8.25 13.56
CA GLU A 284 0.62 9.09 12.53
C GLU A 284 1.56 10.23 12.17
N TRP A 285 1.72 10.47 10.86
CA TRP A 285 2.47 11.60 10.33
C TRP A 285 1.61 12.36 9.33
N LYS A 286 2.00 13.57 9.07
CA LYS A 286 1.36 14.42 8.09
C LYS A 286 2.39 14.94 7.11
N SER A 287 2.26 14.51 5.85
CA SER A 287 3.07 14.98 4.73
C SER A 287 2.87 16.48 4.51
N GLU A 288 3.92 17.18 4.11
CA GLU A 288 3.83 18.60 3.80
C GLU A 288 3.10 18.81 2.45
N ALA A 289 2.42 19.97 2.35
CA ALA A 289 1.80 20.41 1.11
C ALA A 289 2.43 21.75 0.69
N THR A 290 2.97 21.78 -0.51
CA THR A 290 3.63 22.96 -1.07
C THR A 290 2.75 23.71 -2.07
N LYS A 291 1.76 23.01 -2.67
CA LYS A 291 0.88 23.52 -3.72
C LYS A 291 -0.61 23.52 -3.32
N GLY A 292 -0.90 23.44 -2.02
CA GLY A 292 -2.27 23.47 -1.48
C GLY A 292 -2.68 22.18 -0.78
N ARG A 293 -3.42 21.27 -1.42
CA ARG A 293 -3.81 19.98 -0.84
C ARG A 293 -3.01 18.87 -1.50
N ALA A 294 -2.16 18.22 -0.73
CA ALA A 294 -1.43 17.04 -1.20
C ALA A 294 -2.14 15.74 -0.81
N SER A 295 -1.95 14.70 -1.61
CA SER A 295 -2.28 13.31 -1.29
C SER A 295 -0.99 12.53 -1.16
N VAL A 296 -0.84 11.68 -0.15
CA VAL A 296 0.24 10.70 -0.10
C VAL A 296 -0.08 9.63 -1.14
N LEU A 297 0.75 9.53 -2.18
CA LEU A 297 0.51 8.63 -3.31
C LEU A 297 1.16 7.28 -3.10
N SER A 298 2.35 7.24 -2.47
CA SER A 298 3.04 6.00 -2.17
C SER A 298 3.81 6.07 -0.85
N VAL A 299 4.01 4.91 -0.25
CA VAL A 299 4.70 4.72 1.02
C VAL A 299 5.62 3.49 0.94
N ALA A 300 6.77 3.54 1.61
CA ALA A 300 7.68 2.41 1.70
C ALA A 300 8.48 2.42 3.01
N TYR A 301 9.01 1.27 3.38
CA TYR A 301 10.04 1.19 4.42
C TYR A 301 11.41 1.52 3.84
N SER A 302 12.28 2.14 4.63
CA SER A 302 13.66 2.46 4.22
C SER A 302 14.62 2.02 5.34
N GLY A 303 15.13 0.81 5.19
CA GLY A 303 15.87 0.14 6.26
C GLY A 303 14.94 -0.30 7.41
N GLN A 304 15.51 -0.41 8.62
CA GLN A 304 14.79 -0.93 9.79
C GLN A 304 14.09 0.17 10.62
N ASP A 305 14.50 1.41 10.46
CA ASP A 305 14.13 2.50 11.37
C ASP A 305 13.47 3.70 10.69
N LYS A 306 13.21 3.62 9.38
CA LYS A 306 12.67 4.72 8.61
C LYS A 306 11.55 4.29 7.68
N ILE A 307 10.71 5.24 7.36
CA ILE A 307 9.77 5.16 6.25
C ILE A 307 10.00 6.33 5.29
N VAL A 308 9.59 6.14 4.05
CA VAL A 308 9.60 7.17 3.02
C VAL A 308 8.24 7.27 2.37
N THR A 309 7.91 8.45 1.89
CA THR A 309 6.63 8.74 1.25
C THR A 309 6.83 9.65 0.04
N ASN A 310 5.94 9.55 -0.93
CA ASN A 310 5.85 10.53 -1.99
C ASN A 310 4.42 11.05 -2.09
N ASN A 311 4.26 12.35 -2.37
CA ASN A 311 2.95 12.98 -2.44
C ASN A 311 2.67 13.63 -3.81
N SER A 312 1.42 14.01 -4.03
CA SER A 312 0.96 14.61 -5.30
C SER A 312 1.59 15.98 -5.63
N ASP A 313 2.26 16.63 -4.68
CA ASP A 313 3.04 17.83 -4.95
C ASP A 313 4.45 17.53 -5.49
N GLY A 314 4.81 16.23 -5.60
CA GLY A 314 6.13 15.76 -6.02
C GLY A 314 7.15 15.74 -4.89
N LEU A 315 6.71 15.86 -3.64
CA LEU A 315 7.58 15.86 -2.48
C LEU A 315 7.83 14.44 -2.00
N PHE A 316 9.10 14.04 -2.01
CA PHE A 316 9.61 12.86 -1.34
C PHE A 316 10.02 13.22 0.07
N GLU A 317 9.53 12.48 1.07
CA GLU A 317 9.79 12.74 2.49
C GLU A 317 10.28 11.47 3.19
N GLN A 318 11.14 11.66 4.18
CA GLN A 318 11.64 10.58 5.04
C GLN A 318 11.25 10.85 6.50
N TRP A 319 10.89 9.79 7.21
CA TRP A 319 10.40 9.84 8.57
C TRP A 319 11.10 8.79 9.42
N GLN A 320 11.25 9.08 10.70
CA GLN A 320 11.78 8.10 11.67
C GLN A 320 10.64 7.22 12.18
N LEU A 321 10.83 5.91 12.17
CA LEU A 321 9.93 4.97 12.84
C LEU A 321 10.05 5.08 14.36
N PRO A 322 8.94 5.03 15.11
CA PRO A 322 9.01 4.90 16.55
C PRO A 322 9.57 3.55 16.96
N SER A 323 10.19 3.49 18.12
CA SER A 323 10.56 2.22 18.74
C SER A 323 9.28 1.46 19.09
N VAL A 324 8.93 0.46 18.30
CA VAL A 324 7.75 -0.39 18.57
C VAL A 324 8.20 -1.45 19.58
N ASN A 325 7.84 -1.26 20.85
CA ASN A 325 8.01 -2.32 21.85
C ASN A 325 6.98 -3.42 21.54
N ASN A 326 7.43 -4.52 21.02
CA ASN A 326 6.65 -5.77 20.94
C ASN A 326 6.47 -6.32 22.37
N LYS A 327 5.42 -5.85 23.06
CA LYS A 327 4.99 -6.43 24.34
C LYS A 327 3.75 -7.26 24.12
#